data_6480edaf5e5c320bf551312225f658d2
#
_entry.id   6480edaf5e5c320bf551312225f658d2
#
_cell.length_a   1.000
_cell.length_b   1.000
_cell.length_c   1.000
_cell.angle_alpha   90.00
_cell.angle_beta   90.00
_cell.angle_gamma   90.00
#
_symmetry.space_group_name_H-M   'P 1'
#
loop_
_entity.id
_entity.type
_entity.pdbx_description
1 polymer ?
#
loop_
_entity_poly.entity_id
_entity_poly.type
_entity_poly.pdbx_seq_one_letter_code
_entity_poly.pdbx_strand_id
1 'polypeptide(L)'
;LAKKINCLDVKRIAEICVSEIPKLISSKLASLYILDETSDILHLERHNHPFLINNVVSLNQNPPSPMVAAVRSKELLIINDMDDAQSAGVGNVHRSFAKNYSTRSCVIAPLICHGRVVGVLNLSDKETGGIFTQEDIAIVELFRQLVGASIGNIHLFEKTQRQARTDGLTGMLNHRTFYEAMEVELRRAQRYGGKLSIIMADIDNLKPINDNYGHRAGDMAIKQIARRLLACIRQIDLAARYGGDEFA
;
A
#
# COMPACT_ATOMS: atom_id res chain seq x y z
N LEU A 1 -17.39 7.44 -14.37
CA LEU A 1 -16.18 6.75 -13.92
C LEU A 1 -15.63 7.37 -12.64
N ALA A 2 -15.43 8.69 -12.60
CA ALA A 2 -14.90 9.40 -11.42
C ALA A 2 -15.64 9.08 -10.10
N LYS A 3 -16.98 8.99 -10.12
CA LYS A 3 -17.78 8.59 -8.94
C LYS A 3 -17.48 7.16 -8.46
N LYS A 4 -17.02 6.25 -9.34
CA LYS A 4 -16.68 4.86 -8.99
C LYS A 4 -15.29 4.74 -8.37
N ILE A 5 -14.39 5.67 -8.66
CA ILE A 5 -13.01 5.70 -8.12
C ILE A 5 -13.00 6.21 -6.67
N ASN A 6 -13.94 7.06 -6.29
CA ASN A 6 -14.04 7.59 -4.94
C ASN A 6 -14.67 6.56 -3.98
N CYS A 7 -14.01 5.41 -3.82
CA CYS A 7 -14.38 4.34 -2.89
C CYS A 7 -13.22 4.06 -1.93
N LEU A 8 -13.50 3.43 -0.79
CA LEU A 8 -12.51 3.07 0.24
C LEU A 8 -11.96 1.64 0.03
N ASP A 9 -11.73 1.26 -1.23
CA ASP A 9 -11.23 -0.07 -1.59
C ASP A 9 -10.22 0.02 -2.75
N VAL A 10 -8.95 -0.23 -2.44
CA VAL A 10 -7.85 -0.21 -3.41
C VAL A 10 -8.08 -1.22 -4.54
N LYS A 11 -8.61 -2.42 -4.24
CA LYS A 11 -8.86 -3.47 -5.24
C LYS A 11 -9.89 -3.00 -6.28
N ARG A 12 -10.92 -2.29 -5.82
CA ARG A 12 -11.94 -1.73 -6.71
C ARG A 12 -11.39 -0.62 -7.59
N ILE A 13 -10.55 0.24 -7.03
CA ILE A 13 -9.83 1.27 -7.80
C ILE A 13 -8.93 0.60 -8.85
N ALA A 14 -8.16 -0.40 -8.45
CA ALA A 14 -7.27 -1.14 -9.34
C ALA A 14 -8.02 -1.81 -10.50
N GLU A 15 -9.19 -2.41 -10.24
CA GLU A 15 -10.06 -2.96 -11.28
C GLU A 15 -10.43 -1.90 -12.32
N ILE A 16 -10.88 -0.72 -11.86
CA ILE A 16 -11.26 0.39 -12.74
C ILE A 16 -10.05 0.88 -13.55
N CYS A 17 -8.88 0.99 -12.92
CA CYS A 17 -7.66 1.44 -13.58
C CYS A 17 -7.24 0.53 -14.75
N VAL A 18 -7.43 -0.79 -14.61
CA VAL A 18 -6.99 -1.74 -15.65
C VAL A 18 -8.09 -2.12 -16.64
N SER A 19 -9.36 -1.88 -16.32
CA SER A 19 -10.48 -2.28 -17.18
C SER A 19 -11.16 -1.11 -17.89
N GLU A 20 -11.26 0.06 -17.26
CA GLU A 20 -12.04 1.19 -17.78
C GLU A 20 -11.16 2.33 -18.34
N ILE A 21 -10.07 2.69 -17.67
CA ILE A 21 -9.19 3.78 -18.15
C ILE A 21 -8.58 3.45 -19.51
N PRO A 22 -8.08 2.21 -19.78
CA PRO A 22 -7.56 1.86 -21.10
C PRO A 22 -8.54 2.09 -22.23
N LYS A 23 -9.82 1.79 -22.03
CA LYS A 23 -10.86 1.98 -23.05
C LYS A 23 -11.03 3.45 -23.47
N LEU A 24 -10.86 4.38 -22.54
CA LEU A 24 -11.02 5.81 -22.81
C LEU A 24 -9.95 6.39 -23.73
N ILE A 25 -8.78 5.77 -23.72
CA ILE A 25 -7.61 6.21 -24.47
C ILE A 25 -7.18 5.19 -25.54
N SER A 26 -8.02 4.18 -25.83
CA SER A 26 -7.73 3.10 -26.76
C SER A 26 -6.37 2.43 -26.50
N SER A 27 -6.06 2.16 -25.24
CA SER A 27 -4.91 1.38 -24.80
C SER A 27 -5.37 -0.05 -24.52
N LYS A 28 -4.60 -1.06 -24.94
CA LYS A 28 -4.94 -2.47 -24.68
C LYS A 28 -4.56 -2.91 -23.28
N LEU A 29 -3.39 -2.50 -22.85
CA LEU A 29 -2.76 -3.06 -21.65
C LEU A 29 -2.59 -2.00 -20.57
N ALA A 30 -2.87 -2.41 -19.34
CA ALA A 30 -2.67 -1.59 -18.17
C ALA A 30 -2.19 -2.41 -16.98
N SER A 31 -1.40 -1.79 -16.12
CA SER A 31 -1.03 -2.33 -14.82
C SER A 31 -0.96 -1.24 -13.76
N LEU A 32 -1.46 -1.53 -12.58
CA LEU A 32 -1.40 -0.66 -11.41
C LEU A 32 -0.47 -1.26 -10.37
N TYR A 33 0.48 -0.46 -9.95
CA TYR A 33 1.40 -0.75 -8.85
C TYR A 33 1.16 0.21 -7.71
N ILE A 34 1.21 -0.30 -6.49
CA ILE A 34 1.12 0.49 -5.25
C ILE A 34 2.50 0.55 -4.61
N LEU A 35 2.89 1.73 -4.15
CA LEU A 35 4.17 1.94 -3.48
C LEU A 35 4.05 1.63 -1.99
N ASP A 36 4.89 0.71 -1.52
CA ASP A 36 5.19 0.58 -0.10
C ASP A 36 6.32 1.54 0.27
N GLU A 37 5.96 2.63 0.93
CA GLU A 37 6.92 3.67 1.34
C GLU A 37 7.97 3.15 2.33
N THR A 38 7.70 2.06 3.06
CA THR A 38 8.61 1.53 4.09
C THR A 38 9.74 0.70 3.49
N SER A 39 9.49 0.02 2.39
CA SER A 39 10.44 -0.86 1.70
C SER A 39 11.00 -0.28 0.40
N ASP A 40 10.50 0.87 -0.06
CA ASP A 40 10.81 1.45 -1.38
C ASP A 40 10.53 0.47 -2.53
N ILE A 41 9.41 -0.25 -2.42
CA ILE A 41 9.01 -1.28 -3.38
C ILE A 41 7.62 -0.96 -3.96
N LEU A 42 7.51 -1.04 -5.28
CA LEU A 42 6.24 -1.05 -5.99
C LEU A 42 5.73 -2.49 -6.08
N HIS A 43 4.56 -2.76 -5.54
CA HIS A 43 3.87 -4.04 -5.63
C HIS A 43 2.77 -3.98 -6.68
N LEU A 44 2.73 -4.98 -7.56
CA LEU A 44 1.66 -5.11 -8.53
C LEU A 44 0.33 -5.40 -7.81
N GLU A 45 -0.62 -4.49 -7.95
CA GLU A 45 -1.97 -4.68 -7.40
C GLU A 45 -2.89 -5.37 -8.42
N ARG A 46 -2.84 -4.91 -9.69
CA ARG A 46 -3.65 -5.49 -10.77
C ARG A 46 -3.09 -5.19 -12.15
N HIS A 47 -3.39 -6.08 -13.10
CA HIS A 47 -3.11 -5.88 -14.52
C HIS A 47 -4.12 -6.60 -15.41
N ASN A 48 -4.15 -6.25 -16.71
CA ASN A 48 -4.93 -6.94 -17.74
C ASN A 48 -4.04 -7.56 -18.84
N HIS A 49 -2.72 -7.67 -18.60
CA HIS A 49 -1.79 -8.28 -19.54
C HIS A 49 -2.09 -9.78 -19.71
N PRO A 50 -2.08 -10.34 -20.93
CA PRO A 50 -2.28 -11.76 -21.20
C PRO A 50 -1.04 -12.62 -20.88
N PHE A 51 0.05 -11.98 -20.42
CA PHE A 51 1.32 -12.61 -20.08
C PHE A 51 1.80 -12.18 -18.70
N LEU A 52 2.76 -12.90 -18.15
CA LEU A 52 3.35 -12.59 -16.84
C LEU A 52 4.13 -11.28 -16.89
N ILE A 53 3.93 -10.43 -15.90
CA ILE A 53 4.70 -9.21 -15.68
C ILE A 53 5.32 -9.25 -14.27
N ASN A 54 6.27 -8.36 -14.01
CA ASN A 54 6.93 -8.30 -12.71
C ASN A 54 5.95 -7.90 -11.61
N ASN A 55 5.83 -8.73 -10.60
CA ASN A 55 4.96 -8.45 -9.44
C ASN A 55 5.55 -7.39 -8.49
N VAL A 56 6.86 -7.16 -8.58
CA VAL A 56 7.61 -6.29 -7.66
C VAL A 56 8.65 -5.50 -8.42
N VAL A 57 8.75 -4.19 -8.13
CA VAL A 57 9.79 -3.30 -8.69
C VAL A 57 10.41 -2.49 -7.56
N SER A 58 11.70 -2.70 -7.32
CA SER A 58 12.44 -1.93 -6.32
C SER A 58 12.82 -0.55 -6.84
N LEU A 59 12.61 0.50 -6.04
CA LEU A 59 13.03 1.87 -6.38
C LEU A 59 14.56 2.04 -6.34
N ASN A 60 15.28 1.10 -5.69
CA ASN A 60 16.74 1.10 -5.60
C ASN A 60 17.41 0.41 -6.79
N GLN A 61 16.65 0.06 -7.82
CA GLN A 61 17.14 -0.58 -9.04
C GLN A 61 18.11 0.34 -9.79
N ASN A 62 19.23 -0.23 -10.26
CA ASN A 62 20.23 0.47 -11.06
C ASN A 62 20.67 -0.42 -12.25
N PRO A 63 20.50 0.03 -13.51
CA PRO A 63 19.88 1.30 -13.92
C PRO A 63 18.38 1.33 -13.60
N PRO A 64 17.79 2.52 -13.38
CA PRO A 64 16.39 2.67 -13.04
C PRO A 64 15.51 2.22 -14.24
N SER A 65 14.44 1.47 -13.94
CA SER A 65 13.41 1.21 -14.95
C SER A 65 12.60 2.49 -15.25
N PRO A 66 11.86 2.55 -16.37
CA PRO A 66 10.98 3.67 -16.67
C PRO A 66 9.99 4.00 -15.53
N MET A 67 9.47 2.98 -14.82
CA MET A 67 8.62 3.20 -13.65
C MET A 67 9.37 3.89 -12.51
N VAL A 68 10.60 3.46 -12.24
CA VAL A 68 11.45 4.09 -11.20
C VAL A 68 11.79 5.52 -11.58
N ALA A 69 12.09 5.79 -12.86
CA ALA A 69 12.33 7.15 -13.33
C ALA A 69 11.11 8.05 -13.14
N ALA A 70 9.91 7.59 -13.50
CA ALA A 70 8.67 8.32 -13.30
C ALA A 70 8.36 8.58 -11.82
N VAL A 71 8.61 7.62 -10.93
CA VAL A 71 8.45 7.80 -9.47
C VAL A 71 9.40 8.87 -8.94
N ARG A 72 10.67 8.85 -9.36
CA ARG A 72 11.69 9.81 -8.91
C ARG A 72 11.44 11.22 -9.41
N SER A 73 11.06 11.38 -10.69
CA SER A 73 10.74 12.68 -11.27
C SER A 73 9.37 13.21 -10.82
N LYS A 74 8.46 12.33 -10.43
CA LYS A 74 7.03 12.59 -10.22
C LYS A 74 6.30 13.11 -11.47
N GLU A 75 6.91 12.97 -12.61
CA GLU A 75 6.43 13.42 -13.91
C GLU A 75 5.81 12.24 -14.66
N LEU A 76 4.81 12.54 -15.48
CA LEU A 76 4.25 11.59 -16.42
C LEU A 76 5.30 11.30 -17.50
N LEU A 77 5.64 10.04 -17.68
CA LEU A 77 6.61 9.62 -18.69
C LEU A 77 5.88 9.05 -19.90
N ILE A 78 6.08 9.68 -21.05
CA ILE A 78 5.53 9.25 -22.33
C ILE A 78 6.65 8.68 -23.17
N ILE A 79 6.52 7.43 -23.56
CA ILE A 79 7.46 6.74 -24.44
C ILE A 79 6.71 6.40 -25.72
N ASN A 80 7.07 7.04 -26.81
CA ASN A 80 6.46 6.80 -28.12
C ASN A 80 7.07 5.57 -28.81
N ASP A 81 8.36 5.33 -28.60
CA ASP A 81 9.06 4.12 -29.03
C ASP A 81 10.01 3.65 -27.91
N MET A 82 9.83 2.44 -27.44
CA MET A 82 10.67 1.86 -26.39
C MET A 82 12.13 1.63 -26.84
N ASP A 83 12.40 1.55 -28.15
CA ASP A 83 13.78 1.45 -28.65
C ASP A 83 14.50 2.81 -28.54
N ASP A 84 13.78 3.92 -28.66
CA ASP A 84 14.32 5.27 -28.51
C ASP A 84 14.49 5.68 -27.03
N ALA A 85 13.75 5.05 -26.10
CA ALA A 85 13.85 5.32 -24.67
C ALA A 85 15.25 5.04 -24.10
N GLN A 86 16.03 4.17 -24.71
CA GLN A 86 17.42 3.94 -24.37
C GLN A 86 18.30 5.16 -24.65
N SER A 87 17.98 5.93 -25.69
CA SER A 87 18.71 7.15 -26.07
C SER A 87 18.40 8.32 -25.14
N ALA A 88 17.26 8.29 -24.44
CA ALA A 88 16.80 9.34 -23.51
C ALA A 88 17.30 9.13 -22.06
N GLY A 89 18.20 8.17 -21.79
CA GLY A 89 18.75 7.93 -20.45
C GLY A 89 17.79 7.23 -19.48
N VAL A 90 16.64 6.80 -19.96
CA VAL A 90 15.68 5.98 -19.21
C VAL A 90 16.13 4.54 -19.35
N GLY A 91 16.74 4.00 -18.31
CA GLY A 91 17.47 2.74 -18.25
C GLY A 91 16.88 1.54 -19.00
N ASN A 92 17.62 0.47 -19.12
CA ASN A 92 17.32 -0.73 -19.90
C ASN A 92 15.85 -1.19 -19.77
N VAL A 93 15.03 -0.81 -20.75
CA VAL A 93 13.77 -1.51 -21.01
C VAL A 93 14.19 -2.92 -21.47
N HIS A 94 13.94 -3.93 -20.67
CA HIS A 94 14.31 -5.29 -20.99
C HIS A 94 13.72 -5.67 -22.36
N ARG A 95 14.55 -5.81 -23.38
CA ARG A 95 14.17 -6.22 -24.76
C ARG A 95 13.32 -7.50 -24.82
N SER A 96 13.41 -8.36 -23.81
CA SER A 96 12.60 -9.58 -23.71
C SER A 96 11.09 -9.31 -23.58
N PHE A 97 10.69 -8.15 -23.03
CA PHE A 97 9.27 -7.80 -22.91
C PHE A 97 8.70 -7.13 -24.16
N ALA A 98 9.52 -6.48 -24.99
CA ALA A 98 9.05 -5.79 -26.19
C ALA A 98 8.33 -6.73 -27.19
N LYS A 99 8.65 -8.02 -27.18
CA LYS A 99 8.03 -9.03 -28.07
C LYS A 99 6.55 -9.29 -27.76
N ASN A 100 6.09 -8.94 -26.57
CA ASN A 100 4.73 -9.22 -26.11
C ASN A 100 3.76 -8.05 -26.35
N TYR A 101 4.25 -6.90 -26.80
CA TYR A 101 3.47 -5.71 -27.09
C TYR A 101 3.27 -5.53 -28.59
N SER A 102 2.05 -5.10 -28.97
CA SER A 102 1.70 -4.85 -30.37
C SER A 102 2.25 -3.51 -30.85
N THR A 103 2.37 -2.53 -29.95
CA THR A 103 3.01 -1.25 -30.21
C THR A 103 4.15 -1.02 -29.22
N ARG A 104 5.05 -0.08 -29.53
CA ARG A 104 6.19 0.26 -28.66
C ARG A 104 5.94 1.46 -27.77
N SER A 105 4.72 1.97 -27.76
CA SER A 105 4.36 3.14 -27.00
C SER A 105 3.82 2.79 -25.61
N CYS A 106 4.20 3.57 -24.61
CA CYS A 106 3.59 3.48 -23.28
C CYS A 106 3.54 4.84 -22.59
N VAL A 107 2.63 4.93 -21.62
CA VAL A 107 2.51 6.05 -20.68
C VAL A 107 2.64 5.50 -19.27
N ILE A 108 3.55 6.07 -18.50
CA ILE A 108 3.81 5.71 -17.12
C ILE A 108 3.42 6.91 -16.26
N ALA A 109 2.37 6.75 -15.48
CA ALA A 109 1.76 7.81 -14.70
C ALA A 109 1.96 7.57 -13.20
N PRO A 110 2.89 8.28 -12.54
CA PRO A 110 3.02 8.22 -11.09
C PRO A 110 1.80 8.84 -10.43
N LEU A 111 1.16 8.11 -9.54
CA LEU A 111 -0.03 8.51 -8.80
C LEU A 111 0.39 9.33 -7.59
N ILE A 112 -0.07 10.57 -7.49
CA ILE A 112 0.42 11.50 -6.48
C ILE A 112 -0.70 11.87 -5.52
N CYS A 113 -0.41 11.82 -4.22
CA CYS A 113 -1.25 12.34 -3.15
C CYS A 113 -0.41 13.21 -2.22
N HIS A 114 -0.83 14.47 -2.00
CA HIS A 114 -0.12 15.43 -1.14
C HIS A 114 1.41 15.53 -1.42
N GLY A 115 1.77 15.54 -2.71
CA GLY A 115 3.18 15.65 -3.15
C GLY A 115 4.01 14.36 -3.02
N ARG A 116 3.42 13.25 -2.57
CA ARG A 116 4.06 11.92 -2.49
C ARG A 116 3.50 10.99 -3.56
N VAL A 117 4.36 10.12 -4.07
CA VAL A 117 3.92 9.06 -4.98
C VAL A 117 3.35 7.92 -4.15
N VAL A 118 2.13 7.49 -4.44
CA VAL A 118 1.44 6.37 -3.78
C VAL A 118 1.36 5.12 -4.67
N GLY A 119 1.73 5.25 -5.94
CA GLY A 119 1.71 4.14 -6.89
C GLY A 119 2.06 4.60 -8.31
N VAL A 120 1.94 3.68 -9.25
CA VAL A 120 2.19 3.93 -10.68
C VAL A 120 1.14 3.21 -11.51
N LEU A 121 0.52 3.93 -12.44
CA LEU A 121 -0.34 3.37 -13.49
C LEU A 121 0.45 3.33 -14.79
N ASN A 122 0.61 2.12 -15.37
CA ASN A 122 1.17 1.95 -16.70
C ASN A 122 0.05 1.67 -17.69
N LEU A 123 0.15 2.30 -18.85
CA LEU A 123 -0.76 2.14 -19.98
C LEU A 123 0.10 1.89 -21.22
N SER A 124 -0.19 0.85 -21.99
CA SER A 124 0.62 0.46 -23.14
C SER A 124 -0.24 -0.15 -24.25
N ASP A 125 0.36 -0.34 -25.40
CA ASP A 125 -0.30 -0.88 -26.60
C ASP A 125 -1.46 0.01 -27.07
N LYS A 126 -1.13 1.22 -27.52
CA LYS A 126 -2.10 2.14 -28.16
C LYS A 126 -2.66 1.53 -29.44
N GLU A 127 -3.98 1.33 -29.52
CA GLU A 127 -4.63 0.64 -30.65
C GLU A 127 -4.65 1.51 -31.90
N THR A 128 -4.86 2.80 -31.76
CA THR A 128 -5.01 3.75 -32.87
C THR A 128 -3.74 4.57 -33.05
N GLY A 129 -3.08 4.43 -34.19
CA GLY A 129 -1.92 5.23 -34.57
C GLY A 129 -0.61 4.95 -33.83
N GLY A 130 -0.61 4.02 -32.86
CA GLY A 130 0.59 3.59 -32.14
C GLY A 130 1.20 4.59 -31.15
N ILE A 131 0.71 5.85 -31.09
CA ILE A 131 1.24 6.93 -30.26
C ILE A 131 0.09 7.53 -29.41
N PHE A 132 0.37 7.82 -28.14
CA PHE A 132 -0.57 8.53 -27.28
C PHE A 132 -0.65 10.01 -27.66
N THR A 133 -1.87 10.50 -27.92
CA THR A 133 -2.15 11.87 -28.30
C THR A 133 -2.17 12.81 -27.09
N GLN A 134 -2.20 14.14 -27.31
CA GLN A 134 -2.35 15.13 -26.25
C GLN A 134 -3.68 14.98 -25.50
N GLU A 135 -4.73 14.55 -26.21
CA GLU A 135 -6.03 14.28 -25.59
C GLU A 135 -5.97 13.06 -24.65
N ASP A 136 -5.29 11.98 -25.08
CA ASP A 136 -5.04 10.82 -24.23
C ASP A 136 -4.27 11.21 -22.95
N ILE A 137 -3.24 12.04 -23.12
CA ILE A 137 -2.40 12.50 -22.00
C ILE A 137 -3.22 13.37 -21.04
N ALA A 138 -4.09 14.23 -21.53
CA ALA A 138 -4.98 15.03 -20.66
C ALA A 138 -5.92 14.14 -19.85
N ILE A 139 -6.45 13.06 -20.47
CA ILE A 139 -7.28 12.07 -19.77
C ILE A 139 -6.45 11.34 -18.69
N VAL A 140 -5.25 10.87 -19.04
CA VAL A 140 -4.36 10.17 -18.10
C VAL A 140 -4.01 11.09 -16.92
N GLU A 141 -3.70 12.36 -17.20
CA GLU A 141 -3.37 13.34 -16.14
C GLU A 141 -4.53 13.53 -15.16
N LEU A 142 -5.76 13.64 -15.65
CA LEU A 142 -6.95 13.74 -14.82
C LEU A 142 -7.12 12.52 -13.92
N PHE A 143 -6.98 11.30 -14.50
CA PHE A 143 -7.12 10.08 -13.74
C PHE A 143 -5.95 9.84 -12.78
N ARG A 144 -4.73 10.22 -13.16
CA ARG A 144 -3.56 10.16 -12.27
C ARG A 144 -3.79 10.91 -10.96
N GLN A 145 -4.34 12.11 -11.05
CA GLN A 145 -4.66 12.93 -9.88
C GLN A 145 -5.81 12.30 -9.06
N LEU A 146 -6.88 11.88 -9.71
CA LEU A 146 -8.05 11.32 -9.04
C LEU A 146 -7.73 9.98 -8.34
N VAL A 147 -7.03 9.08 -9.04
CA VAL A 147 -6.63 7.78 -8.49
C VAL A 147 -5.61 7.95 -7.37
N GLY A 148 -4.61 8.82 -7.57
CA GLY A 148 -3.62 9.13 -6.56
C GLY A 148 -4.24 9.66 -5.27
N ALA A 149 -5.15 10.62 -5.37
CA ALA A 149 -5.88 11.16 -4.21
C ALA A 149 -6.72 10.08 -3.52
N SER A 150 -7.41 9.23 -4.27
CA SER A 150 -8.25 8.17 -3.70
C SER A 150 -7.43 7.13 -2.95
N ILE A 151 -6.32 6.65 -3.51
CA ILE A 151 -5.41 5.70 -2.85
C ILE A 151 -4.78 6.34 -1.62
N GLY A 152 -4.30 7.58 -1.72
CA GLY A 152 -3.71 8.28 -0.59
C GLY A 152 -4.70 8.50 0.57
N ASN A 153 -5.96 8.79 0.27
CA ASN A 153 -7.02 8.91 1.28
C ASN A 153 -7.29 7.57 1.97
N ILE A 154 -7.28 6.45 1.23
CA ILE A 154 -7.42 5.11 1.82
C ILE A 154 -6.27 4.84 2.78
N HIS A 155 -5.02 5.05 2.36
CA HIS A 155 -3.85 4.84 3.22
C HIS A 155 -3.90 5.71 4.48
N LEU A 156 -4.31 6.98 4.33
CA LEU A 156 -4.45 7.89 5.47
C LEU A 156 -5.55 7.42 6.44
N PHE A 157 -6.69 6.97 5.90
CA PHE A 157 -7.79 6.44 6.69
C PHE A 157 -7.38 5.18 7.44
N GLU A 158 -6.73 4.22 6.78
CA GLU A 158 -6.21 2.99 7.41
C GLU A 158 -5.18 3.30 8.51
N LYS A 159 -4.28 4.25 8.24
CA LYS A 159 -3.30 4.70 9.24
C LYS A 159 -3.98 5.30 10.46
N THR A 160 -4.96 6.18 10.24
CA THR A 160 -5.74 6.80 11.32
C THR A 160 -6.52 5.76 12.11
N GLN A 161 -7.16 4.82 11.42
CA GLN A 161 -7.85 3.70 12.07
C GLN A 161 -6.91 2.83 12.90
N ARG A 162 -5.73 2.51 12.35
CA ARG A 162 -4.72 1.73 13.09
C ARG A 162 -4.27 2.47 14.34
N GLN A 163 -3.98 3.76 14.23
CA GLN A 163 -3.61 4.60 15.38
C GLN A 163 -4.74 4.69 16.44
N ALA A 164 -5.99 4.72 15.99
CA ALA A 164 -7.16 4.73 16.90
C ALA A 164 -7.42 3.38 17.59
N ARG A 165 -6.87 2.26 17.09
CA ARG A 165 -7.12 0.90 17.57
C ARG A 165 -5.98 0.27 18.34
N THR A 166 -4.74 0.76 18.16
CA THR A 166 -3.56 0.17 18.80
C THR A 166 -2.89 1.16 19.76
N ASP A 167 -2.19 0.62 20.75
CA ASP A 167 -1.31 1.38 21.62
C ASP A 167 -0.05 1.80 20.86
N GLY A 168 0.29 3.07 20.88
CA GLY A 168 1.40 3.65 20.12
C GLY A 168 2.79 3.18 20.56
N LEU A 169 2.95 2.67 21.78
CA LEU A 169 4.23 2.19 22.29
C LEU A 169 4.50 0.73 21.93
N THR A 170 3.47 -0.11 22.05
CA THR A 170 3.59 -1.58 21.95
C THR A 170 3.08 -2.15 20.64
N GLY A 171 2.20 -1.42 19.92
CA GLY A 171 1.49 -1.91 18.73
C GLY A 171 0.38 -2.93 19.01
N MET A 172 0.19 -3.32 20.28
CA MET A 172 -0.94 -4.17 20.72
C MET A 172 -2.26 -3.40 20.61
N LEU A 173 -3.39 -4.10 20.74
CA LEU A 173 -4.68 -3.41 20.86
C LEU A 173 -4.62 -2.42 22.02
N ASN A 174 -5.26 -1.26 21.87
CA ASN A 174 -5.48 -0.38 23.00
C ASN A 174 -6.70 -0.84 23.80
N HIS A 175 -6.85 -0.31 25.01
CA HIS A 175 -7.94 -0.62 25.92
C HIS A 175 -9.33 -0.59 25.27
N ARG A 176 -9.63 0.47 24.50
CA ARG A 176 -10.94 0.62 23.83
C ARG A 176 -11.20 -0.50 22.83
N THR A 177 -10.23 -0.77 21.96
CA THR A 177 -10.36 -1.81 20.94
C THR A 177 -10.44 -3.21 21.55
N PHE A 178 -9.72 -3.44 22.66
CA PHE A 178 -9.81 -4.68 23.42
C PHE A 178 -11.23 -4.92 23.93
N TYR A 179 -11.87 -3.90 24.54
CA TYR A 179 -13.26 -4.02 25.00
C TYR A 179 -14.23 -4.33 23.86
N GLU A 180 -14.13 -3.60 22.76
CA GLU A 180 -14.98 -3.83 21.58
C GLU A 180 -14.84 -5.26 21.05
N ALA A 181 -13.60 -5.77 20.96
CA ALA A 181 -13.31 -7.13 20.51
C ALA A 181 -13.77 -8.19 21.51
N MET A 182 -13.53 -7.97 22.80
CA MET A 182 -13.98 -8.85 23.88
C MET A 182 -15.51 -9.04 23.88
N GLU A 183 -16.27 -7.96 23.68
CA GLU A 183 -17.74 -8.04 23.58
C GLU A 183 -18.18 -8.90 22.38
N VAL A 184 -17.49 -8.82 21.24
CA VAL A 184 -17.78 -9.65 20.08
C VAL A 184 -17.55 -11.13 20.40
N GLU A 185 -16.39 -11.45 21.00
CA GLU A 185 -16.06 -12.84 21.35
C GLU A 185 -16.95 -13.39 22.46
N LEU A 186 -17.37 -12.56 23.40
CA LEU A 186 -18.34 -12.95 24.43
C LEU A 186 -19.68 -13.34 23.81
N ARG A 187 -20.22 -12.51 22.92
CA ARG A 187 -21.47 -12.82 22.21
C ARG A 187 -21.33 -14.09 21.36
N ARG A 188 -20.16 -14.30 20.75
CA ARG A 188 -19.85 -15.49 19.97
C ARG A 188 -19.82 -16.76 20.84
N ALA A 189 -19.13 -16.69 21.99
CA ALA A 189 -19.08 -17.78 22.95
C ALA A 189 -20.48 -18.16 23.50
N GLN A 190 -21.31 -17.17 23.83
CA GLN A 190 -22.68 -17.38 24.24
C GLN A 190 -23.55 -18.05 23.17
N ARG A 191 -23.40 -17.63 21.91
CA ARG A 191 -24.19 -18.17 20.80
C ARG A 191 -23.82 -19.61 20.43
N TYR A 192 -22.55 -19.97 20.51
CA TYR A 192 -22.06 -21.26 20.05
C TYR A 192 -21.63 -22.20 21.19
N GLY A 193 -21.86 -21.83 22.45
CA GLY A 193 -21.51 -22.63 23.61
C GLY A 193 -20.02 -22.75 23.91
N GLY A 194 -19.22 -21.79 23.39
CA GLY A 194 -17.77 -21.74 23.60
C GLY A 194 -17.40 -21.20 24.97
N LYS A 195 -16.10 -21.35 25.31
CA LYS A 195 -15.51 -20.75 26.52
C LYS A 195 -14.62 -19.58 26.15
N LEU A 196 -14.72 -18.47 26.88
CA LEU A 196 -13.83 -17.32 26.78
C LEU A 196 -13.08 -17.20 28.11
N SER A 197 -11.78 -16.97 28.05
CA SER A 197 -10.95 -16.67 29.23
C SER A 197 -10.28 -15.33 29.01
N ILE A 198 -10.17 -14.54 30.07
CA ILE A 198 -9.46 -13.24 30.06
C ILE A 198 -8.35 -13.35 31.10
N ILE A 199 -7.17 -12.89 30.73
CA ILE A 199 -6.00 -12.81 31.59
C ILE A 199 -5.63 -11.34 31.69
N MET A 200 -5.50 -10.85 32.93
CA MET A 200 -4.91 -9.53 33.18
C MET A 200 -3.50 -9.73 33.72
N ALA A 201 -2.57 -8.96 33.23
CA ALA A 201 -1.16 -8.99 33.65
C ALA A 201 -0.66 -7.58 33.89
N ASP A 202 0.23 -7.45 34.87
CA ASP A 202 0.85 -6.16 35.24
C ASP A 202 2.36 -6.31 35.31
N ILE A 203 3.11 -5.24 35.07
CA ILE A 203 4.58 -5.25 35.14
C ILE A 203 5.01 -4.86 36.54
N ASP A 204 5.51 -5.84 37.28
CA ASP A 204 6.09 -5.58 38.60
C ASP A 204 7.30 -4.64 38.52
N ASN A 205 7.34 -3.67 39.42
CA ASN A 205 8.47 -2.77 39.61
C ASN A 205 8.81 -1.86 38.39
N LEU A 206 7.85 -1.52 37.52
CA LEU A 206 8.11 -0.59 36.41
C LEU A 206 8.51 0.82 36.93
N LYS A 207 7.91 1.27 38.03
CA LYS A 207 8.23 2.57 38.64
C LYS A 207 9.70 2.68 39.08
N PRO A 208 10.28 1.73 39.85
CA PRO A 208 11.71 1.70 40.12
C PRO A 208 12.61 1.71 38.90
N ILE A 209 12.22 1.05 37.81
CA ILE A 209 12.97 1.09 36.54
C ILE A 209 12.97 2.50 35.97
N ASN A 210 11.81 3.16 35.96
CA ASN A 210 11.71 4.55 35.50
C ASN A 210 12.52 5.51 36.37
N ASP A 211 12.44 5.36 37.70
CA ASP A 211 13.09 6.25 38.65
C ASP A 211 14.64 6.12 38.60
N ASN A 212 15.16 4.91 38.39
CA ASN A 212 16.60 4.65 38.35
C ASN A 212 17.24 4.84 36.97
N TYR A 213 16.51 4.53 35.87
CA TYR A 213 17.08 4.46 34.51
C TYR A 213 16.35 5.37 33.50
N GLY A 214 15.34 6.11 33.97
CA GLY A 214 14.55 7.03 33.15
C GLY A 214 13.42 6.34 32.35
N HIS A 215 12.44 7.14 31.94
CA HIS A 215 11.25 6.65 31.21
C HIS A 215 11.55 5.86 29.94
N ARG A 216 12.67 6.15 29.24
CA ARG A 216 13.08 5.36 28.06
C ARG A 216 13.38 3.90 28.39
N ALA A 217 13.94 3.64 29.58
CA ALA A 217 14.20 2.28 30.05
C ALA A 217 12.89 1.53 30.35
N GLY A 218 11.94 2.22 31.00
CA GLY A 218 10.58 1.67 31.20
C GLY A 218 9.85 1.38 29.89
N ASP A 219 9.91 2.30 28.91
CA ASP A 219 9.33 2.08 27.59
C ASP A 219 9.95 0.86 26.88
N MET A 220 11.26 0.65 27.04
CA MET A 220 11.93 -0.54 26.51
C MET A 220 11.45 -1.83 27.19
N ALA A 221 11.27 -1.82 28.51
CA ALA A 221 10.77 -2.94 29.27
C ALA A 221 9.32 -3.30 28.82
N ILE A 222 8.44 -2.30 28.71
CA ILE A 222 7.07 -2.47 28.20
C ILE A 222 7.07 -3.08 26.80
N LYS A 223 7.88 -2.55 25.87
CA LYS A 223 8.01 -3.10 24.51
C LYS A 223 8.49 -4.54 24.49
N GLN A 224 9.45 -4.89 25.36
CA GLN A 224 9.98 -6.24 25.43
C GLN A 224 8.94 -7.25 25.92
N ILE A 225 8.17 -6.87 26.96
CA ILE A 225 7.09 -7.70 27.49
C ILE A 225 5.99 -7.87 26.45
N ALA A 226 5.56 -6.79 25.80
CA ALA A 226 4.58 -6.84 24.73
C ALA A 226 4.99 -7.84 23.61
N ARG A 227 6.26 -7.78 23.15
CA ARG A 227 6.77 -8.72 22.14
C ARG A 227 6.74 -10.16 22.61
N ARG A 228 7.07 -10.42 23.87
CA ARG A 228 7.03 -11.78 24.46
C ARG A 228 5.60 -12.29 24.57
N LEU A 229 4.66 -11.48 25.05
CA LEU A 229 3.26 -11.83 25.12
C LEU A 229 2.72 -12.19 23.72
N LEU A 230 2.97 -11.36 22.71
CA LEU A 230 2.55 -11.65 21.35
C LEU A 230 3.17 -12.92 20.76
N ALA A 231 4.36 -13.30 21.18
CA ALA A 231 5.01 -14.56 20.75
C ALA A 231 4.45 -15.80 21.45
N CYS A 232 3.76 -15.65 22.60
CA CYS A 232 3.21 -16.76 23.38
C CYS A 232 1.74 -17.05 23.07
N ILE A 233 1.02 -16.14 22.44
CA ILE A 233 -0.41 -16.28 22.12
C ILE A 233 -0.61 -16.85 20.72
N ARG A 234 -1.79 -17.42 20.47
CA ARG A 234 -2.19 -17.93 19.16
C ARG A 234 -2.65 -16.78 18.26
N GLN A 235 -2.68 -17.02 16.95
CA GLN A 235 -3.15 -16.01 15.98
C GLN A 235 -4.60 -15.57 16.20
N ILE A 236 -5.43 -16.41 16.83
CA ILE A 236 -6.84 -16.12 17.15
C ILE A 236 -7.01 -15.41 18.51
N ASP A 237 -5.99 -15.43 19.36
CA ASP A 237 -6.05 -14.77 20.67
C ASP A 237 -5.83 -13.26 20.52
N LEU A 238 -6.41 -12.51 21.44
CA LEU A 238 -6.31 -11.05 21.45
C LEU A 238 -5.35 -10.62 22.57
N ALA A 239 -4.49 -9.67 22.28
CA ALA A 239 -3.62 -9.07 23.28
C ALA A 239 -3.68 -7.54 23.19
N ALA A 240 -3.74 -6.90 24.34
CA ALA A 240 -3.87 -5.46 24.46
C ALA A 240 -2.97 -4.89 25.54
N ARG A 241 -2.58 -3.64 25.38
CA ARG A 241 -2.11 -2.82 26.49
C ARG A 241 -3.32 -2.13 27.11
N TYR A 242 -3.66 -2.52 28.34
CA TYR A 242 -4.85 -2.07 29.02
C TYR A 242 -4.63 -0.74 29.77
N GLY A 243 -3.44 -0.58 30.37
CA GLY A 243 -3.03 0.61 31.10
C GLY A 243 -1.56 0.96 30.85
N GLY A 244 -0.96 1.71 31.76
CA GLY A 244 0.45 2.11 31.69
C GLY A 244 1.41 0.92 31.66
N ASP A 245 1.24 0.01 32.60
CA ASP A 245 2.00 -1.22 32.85
C ASP A 245 1.13 -2.49 32.76
N GLU A 246 -0.17 -2.34 32.48
CA GLU A 246 -1.14 -3.41 32.46
C GLU A 246 -1.42 -3.93 31.03
N PHE A 247 -1.57 -5.25 30.92
CA PHE A 247 -1.88 -5.98 29.69
C PHE A 247 -3.10 -6.90 29.88
N ALA A 248 -3.77 -7.16 28.78
CA ALA A 248 -4.89 -8.08 28.74
C ALA A 248 -4.78 -9.03 27.54
#